data_e33c3fe4701d205a39a92982a6b97b16
#
_entry.id   e33c3fe4701d205a39a92982a6b97b16
#
_cell.length_a   1.000
_cell.length_b   1.000
_cell.length_c   1.000
_cell.angle_alpha   90.00
_cell.angle_beta   90.00
_cell.angle_gamma   90.00
#
_symmetry.space_group_name_H-M   'P 1'
#
loop_
_entity.id
_entity.type
_entity.pdbx_description
1 polymer ?
#
loop_
_entity_poly.entity_id
_entity_poly.type
_entity_poly.pdbx_seq_one_letter_code
_entity_poly.pdbx_strand_id
1 'polypeptide(L)' 'MQEALGMVETKGLVAVIEAADAMVKAANVTLVS' A
#
# COMPACT_ATOMS: atom_id res chain seq x y z
N MET A 1 8.57 20.82 -11.55
CA MET A 1 9.15 19.50 -11.78
C MET A 1 9.25 18.67 -10.51
N GLN A 2 9.81 19.28 -9.47
CA GLN A 2 9.95 18.56 -8.21
C GLN A 2 8.60 18.20 -7.61
N GLU A 3 7.60 19.06 -7.80
CA GLU A 3 6.27 18.77 -7.30
C GLU A 3 5.69 17.51 -7.95
N ALA A 4 5.91 17.35 -9.27
CA ALA A 4 5.41 16.20 -9.99
C ALA A 4 6.08 14.92 -9.50
N LEU A 5 7.38 15.00 -9.26
CA LEU A 5 8.12 13.85 -8.73
C LEU A 5 7.62 13.49 -7.34
N GLY A 6 7.36 14.50 -6.51
CA GLY A 6 6.84 14.27 -5.19
C GLY A 6 5.47 13.62 -5.21
N MET A 7 4.63 14.02 -6.15
CA MET A 7 3.30 13.43 -6.27
C MET A 7 3.39 11.97 -6.70
N VAL A 8 4.27 11.65 -7.63
CA VAL A 8 4.45 10.28 -8.08
C VAL A 8 4.95 9.41 -6.92
N GLU A 9 5.90 9.92 -6.17
CA GLU A 9 6.43 9.18 -5.04
C GLU A 9 5.38 8.97 -3.95
N THR A 10 4.57 10.01 -3.70
CA THR A 10 3.52 9.89 -2.69
C THR A 10 2.49 8.85 -3.09
N LYS A 11 2.09 8.83 -4.35
CA LYS A 11 1.12 7.85 -4.82
C LYS A 11 1.70 6.44 -4.74
N GLY A 12 2.98 6.29 -5.06
CA GLY A 12 3.63 5.00 -4.95
C GLY A 12 3.67 4.51 -3.53
N LEU A 13 3.97 5.40 -2.60
CA LEU A 13 4.01 5.04 -1.19
C LEU A 13 2.63 4.63 -0.68
N VAL A 14 1.60 5.36 -1.06
CA VAL A 14 0.24 5.01 -0.65
C VAL A 14 -0.14 3.64 -1.20
N ALA A 15 0.22 3.35 -2.44
CA ALA A 15 -0.09 2.05 -3.02
C ALA A 15 0.60 0.92 -2.26
N VAL A 16 1.83 1.14 -1.82
CA VAL A 16 2.55 0.14 -1.03
C VAL A 16 1.86 -0.10 0.30
N ILE A 17 1.40 0.96 0.94
CA ILE A 17 0.72 0.83 2.22
C ILE A 17 -0.60 0.08 2.05
N GLU A 18 -1.33 0.37 1.00
CA GLU A 18 -2.58 -0.32 0.74
C GLU A 18 -2.36 -1.79 0.43
N ALA A 19 -1.31 -2.11 -0.32
CA ALA A 19 -1.00 -3.50 -0.62
C ALA A 19 -0.61 -4.25 0.65
N ALA A 20 0.16 -3.62 1.52
CA ALA A 20 0.55 -4.25 2.78
C ALA A 20 -0.67 -4.52 3.65
N ASP A 21 -1.60 -3.58 3.71
CA ASP A 21 -2.82 -3.75 4.48
C ASP A 21 -3.65 -4.90 3.93
N ALA A 22 -3.77 -4.99 2.61
CA ALA A 22 -4.53 -6.06 1.98
C ALA A 22 -3.90 -7.43 2.28
N MET A 23 -2.57 -7.49 2.28
CA MET A 23 -1.88 -8.75 2.59
C MET A 23 -2.11 -9.17 4.03
N VAL A 24 -2.09 -8.23 4.95
CA VAL A 24 -2.32 -8.54 6.35
C VAL A 24 -3.75 -9.03 6.56
N LYS A 25 -4.70 -8.39 5.89
CA LYS A 25 -6.09 -8.82 6.01
C LYS A 25 -6.29 -10.22 5.45
N ALA A 26 -5.67 -10.51 4.31
CA ALA A 26 -5.78 -11.84 3.72
C ALA A 26 -5.16 -12.89 4.62
N ALA A 27 -4.02 -12.60 5.21
CA ALA A 27 -3.37 -13.52 6.11
C ALA A 27 -4.22 -13.76 7.35
N ASN A 28 -4.85 -12.72 7.86
CA ASN A 28 -5.69 -12.84 9.03
C ASN A 28 -6.89 -13.75 8.76
N VAL A 29 -7.50 -13.60 7.60
CA VAL A 29 -8.63 -14.44 7.22
C VAL A 29 -8.21 -15.90 7.08
N THR A 30 -7.07 -16.13 6.48
CA THR A 30 -6.56 -17.49 6.32
C THR A 30 -6.28 -18.14 7.67
N LEU A 31 -5.75 -17.37 8.60
CA LEU A 31 -5.45 -17.89 9.94
C LEU A 31 -6.73 -18.30 10.68
N VAL A 32 -7.75 -17.49 10.55
CA VAL A 32 -8.99 -17.73 11.29
C VAL A 32 -9.73 -18.93 10.71
N SER A 33 -9.76 -19.02 9.40
CA SER A 33 -10.49 -20.10 8.79
C SER A 33 -9.66 -21.37 8.79
#